data_20bed5f47649c98f77b3d2d99c855028
#
_entry.id   20bed5f47649c98f77b3d2d99c855028
#
_cell.length_a   1.000
_cell.length_b   1.000
_cell.length_c   1.000
_cell.angle_alpha   90.00
_cell.angle_beta   90.00
_cell.angle_gamma   90.00
#
_symmetry.space_group_name_H-M   'P 1'
#
loop_
_entity.id
_entity.type
_entity.pdbx_description
1 polymer ?
#
loop_
_entity_poly.entity_id
_entity_poly.type
_entity_poly.pdbx_seq_one_letter_code
_entity_poly.pdbx_strand_id
1 'polypeptide(L)'
;MKRSHVTGSAISFAVAALVGSLGAAPALARDDQPMHVLLISVDGMHQADLSNYIKAHPNSTFAKLARHGVEYTHASSSKPSDSFPGLLAFATGGSPITHGVFYDDSYDATLYPPGSNCTGTPGTEVSNFEALDWDLTRLDGGLPPAGAPFDPRNPHINPANLSLRKTASGCVAVWPHDYMKNGTNTIFEVIHEAGLRTAWSDKHPAYEILNGPSGRGLDELYAPEINSTSLQTNGFPGAPASADWTTDPTYTRGYDGFKVKVVLNWIDGLDQTGTKKVGVPAIFGMNFQAVSVAQKVTHAMEGGATARGGYVDAAADPTQPLAQSLDFVDASLRQMYEALKSRHLLNSTLFIVGAKHGQSPIDVGKLHMLKGSSNAYATADVSDPADLLANGGVPVALETADDVSLIWLKSHADAAKAVSILGADQAGVNSTRIQTLYHDAALKAIWGDPAAGRVPDIIIQPVPGTIYSTSARKLSEHGGFADDDTNTLLVLSNPHLAKKVIDTPVTNMQVAPTILKTLGLDPRKLVAVQREGTQVLPGLEIRGGDDDPAGGSE
;
A
#
# COMPACT_ATOMS: atom_id res chain seq x y z
N MET A 1 50.20 88.46 -12.95
CA MET A 1 49.16 89.11 -12.11
C MET A 1 48.40 88.05 -11.39
N LYS A 2 48.31 88.17 -10.10
CA LYS A 2 47.69 87.26 -9.15
C LYS A 2 46.18 87.07 -9.37
N ARG A 3 45.68 85.87 -9.23
CA ARG A 3 44.41 85.60 -8.51
C ARG A 3 44.31 84.14 -8.07
N SER A 4 43.95 84.06 -6.84
CA SER A 4 43.88 83.02 -5.86
C SER A 4 42.88 81.90 -6.16
N HIS A 5 43.25 80.72 -5.68
CA HIS A 5 42.43 79.51 -5.61
C HIS A 5 41.47 79.56 -4.41
N VAL A 6 40.26 79.07 -4.64
CA VAL A 6 39.36 78.65 -3.54
C VAL A 6 39.08 77.18 -3.80
N THR A 7 39.48 76.36 -2.87
CA THR A 7 39.23 74.90 -2.77
C THR A 7 37.86 74.64 -2.15
N GLY A 8 37.02 73.98 -2.86
CA GLY A 8 35.73 73.46 -2.35
C GLY A 8 35.83 71.94 -2.18
N SER A 9 35.80 71.46 -0.98
CA SER A 9 35.75 70.02 -0.65
C SER A 9 34.36 69.49 -0.85
N ALA A 10 34.19 68.55 -1.75
CA ALA A 10 32.94 67.77 -1.92
C ALA A 10 33.02 66.54 -1.00
N ILE A 11 32.07 66.49 -0.03
CA ILE A 11 31.87 65.32 0.83
C ILE A 11 30.95 64.38 0.08
N SER A 12 31.49 63.22 -0.36
CA SER A 12 30.70 62.13 -0.93
C SER A 12 30.08 61.28 0.18
N PHE A 13 28.77 61.31 0.32
CA PHE A 13 28.06 60.34 1.15
C PHE A 13 27.91 59.03 0.36
N ALA A 14 28.64 57.97 0.79
CA ALA A 14 28.39 56.62 0.35
C ALA A 14 27.22 56.05 1.13
N VAL A 15 26.08 55.83 0.45
CA VAL A 15 24.94 55.08 0.97
C VAL A 15 25.27 53.62 0.77
N ALA A 16 25.66 52.94 1.83
CA ALA A 16 25.77 51.47 1.85
C ALA A 16 24.35 50.89 1.96
N ALA A 17 23.86 50.31 0.85
CA ALA A 17 22.64 49.53 0.86
C ALA A 17 22.98 48.14 1.49
N LEU A 18 22.57 47.97 2.75
CA LEU A 18 22.50 46.66 3.40
C LEU A 18 21.36 45.87 2.74
N VAL A 19 21.68 44.99 1.82
CA VAL A 19 20.76 43.92 1.38
C VAL A 19 20.75 42.90 2.51
N GLY A 20 19.78 43.03 3.42
CA GLY A 20 19.50 42.01 4.41
C GLY A 20 18.96 40.77 3.70
N SER A 21 19.80 39.73 3.56
CA SER A 21 19.32 38.39 3.28
C SER A 21 18.43 37.97 4.46
N LEU A 22 17.13 38.00 4.25
CA LEU A 22 16.17 37.27 5.09
C LEU A 22 16.47 35.79 4.90
N GLY A 23 17.47 35.29 5.60
CA GLY A 23 17.60 33.87 5.85
C GLY A 23 16.34 33.43 6.58
N ALA A 24 15.54 32.57 5.96
CA ALA A 24 14.49 31.86 6.66
C ALA A 24 15.16 31.21 7.88
N ALA A 25 14.81 31.69 9.07
CA ALA A 25 15.24 31.05 10.31
C ALA A 25 14.73 29.60 10.23
N PRO A 26 15.56 28.59 10.51
CA PRO A 26 15.07 27.24 10.64
C PRO A 26 13.97 27.30 11.72
N ALA A 27 12.77 26.79 11.39
CA ALA A 27 11.72 26.63 12.37
C ALA A 27 12.32 25.82 13.52
N LEU A 28 12.47 26.43 14.67
CA LEU A 28 12.91 25.75 15.88
C LEU A 28 11.91 24.62 16.10
N ALA A 29 12.39 23.39 16.01
CA ALA A 29 11.61 22.22 16.38
C ALA A 29 11.10 22.49 17.81
N ARG A 30 9.78 22.58 18.00
CA ARG A 30 9.18 22.61 19.32
C ARG A 30 9.50 21.26 19.96
N ASP A 31 10.04 21.23 21.16
CA ASP A 31 10.52 20.04 21.87
C ASP A 31 9.47 18.91 22.04
N ASP A 32 8.21 19.17 21.68
CA ASP A 32 7.07 18.24 21.87
C ASP A 32 6.49 17.67 20.54
N GLN A 33 7.07 17.96 19.36
CA GLN A 33 6.56 17.45 18.07
C GLN A 33 7.30 16.18 17.66
N PRO A 34 6.59 15.14 17.19
CA PRO A 34 7.24 14.01 16.57
C PRO A 34 8.08 14.46 15.38
N MET A 35 9.37 14.11 15.40
CA MET A 35 10.28 14.34 14.27
C MET A 35 10.30 13.18 13.29
N HIS A 36 9.77 12.03 13.68
CA HIS A 36 9.76 10.81 12.90
C HIS A 36 8.38 10.16 12.91
N VAL A 37 8.08 9.45 11.81
CA VAL A 37 6.94 8.55 11.71
C VAL A 37 7.45 7.17 11.31
N LEU A 38 7.16 6.17 12.12
CA LEU A 38 7.35 4.76 11.78
C LEU A 38 5.99 4.19 11.38
N LEU A 39 5.80 3.96 10.07
CA LEU A 39 4.58 3.41 9.49
C LEU A 39 4.75 1.92 9.24
N ILE A 40 3.95 1.11 9.88
CA ILE A 40 3.90 -0.33 9.68
C ILE A 40 2.55 -0.72 9.07
N SER A 41 2.59 -1.45 7.97
CA SER A 41 1.43 -2.14 7.40
C SER A 41 1.56 -3.64 7.66
N VAL A 42 0.46 -4.28 8.04
CA VAL A 42 0.40 -5.74 8.24
C VAL A 42 -0.71 -6.29 7.35
N ASP A 43 -0.34 -6.81 6.17
CA ASP A 43 -1.32 -7.29 5.19
C ASP A 43 -2.24 -8.35 5.78
N GLY A 44 -3.53 -8.21 5.50
CA GLY A 44 -4.57 -9.12 5.95
C GLY A 44 -5.00 -8.95 7.41
N MET A 45 -4.35 -8.10 8.22
CA MET A 45 -4.65 -8.03 9.65
C MET A 45 -5.92 -7.22 9.93
N HIS A 46 -6.92 -7.87 10.50
CA HIS A 46 -8.20 -7.26 10.87
C HIS A 46 -8.13 -6.56 12.23
N GLN A 47 -9.11 -5.69 12.48
CA GLN A 47 -9.31 -5.15 13.83
C GLN A 47 -9.65 -6.27 14.85
N ALA A 48 -10.35 -7.33 14.41
CA ALA A 48 -10.65 -8.50 15.22
C ALA A 48 -9.37 -9.22 15.69
N ASP A 49 -8.36 -9.38 14.80
CA ASP A 49 -7.06 -9.97 15.15
C ASP A 49 -6.37 -9.19 16.27
N LEU A 50 -6.34 -7.85 16.14
CA LEU A 50 -5.76 -6.99 17.17
C LEU A 50 -6.46 -7.17 18.52
N SER A 51 -7.80 -7.12 18.51
CA SER A 51 -8.61 -7.22 19.73
C SER A 51 -8.42 -8.58 20.43
N ASN A 52 -8.48 -9.69 19.66
CA ASN A 52 -8.28 -11.04 20.18
C ASN A 52 -6.84 -11.23 20.68
N TYR A 53 -5.85 -10.74 19.92
CA TYR A 53 -4.44 -10.85 20.30
C TYR A 53 -4.12 -10.09 21.59
N ILE A 54 -4.58 -8.85 21.75
CA ILE A 54 -4.39 -8.05 22.98
C ILE A 54 -5.06 -8.72 24.18
N LYS A 55 -6.27 -9.27 23.99
CA LYS A 55 -6.99 -9.99 25.05
C LYS A 55 -6.24 -11.23 25.50
N ALA A 56 -5.68 -12.01 24.57
CA ALA A 56 -4.90 -13.21 24.86
C ALA A 56 -3.50 -12.87 25.42
N HIS A 57 -2.90 -11.77 24.96
CA HIS A 57 -1.53 -11.36 25.27
C HIS A 57 -1.46 -9.92 25.83
N PRO A 58 -1.97 -9.66 27.08
CA PRO A 58 -2.09 -8.31 27.62
C PRO A 58 -0.76 -7.58 27.87
N ASN A 59 0.36 -8.29 27.79
CA ASN A 59 1.72 -7.74 27.90
C ASN A 59 2.46 -7.65 26.57
N SER A 60 1.79 -7.91 25.45
CA SER A 60 2.35 -7.83 24.11
C SER A 60 2.72 -6.39 23.72
N THR A 61 3.46 -6.25 22.63
CA THR A 61 3.81 -4.95 22.06
C THR A 61 2.56 -4.26 21.49
N PHE A 62 1.67 -4.99 20.84
CA PHE A 62 0.37 -4.48 20.42
C PHE A 62 -0.41 -3.87 21.59
N ALA A 63 -0.50 -4.61 22.71
CA ALA A 63 -1.16 -4.10 23.92
C ALA A 63 -0.47 -2.85 24.48
N LYS A 64 0.86 -2.77 24.40
CA LYS A 64 1.64 -1.61 24.81
C LYS A 64 1.38 -0.40 23.93
N LEU A 65 1.39 -0.58 22.60
CA LEU A 65 1.09 0.50 21.65
C LEU A 65 -0.34 1.02 21.85
N ALA A 66 -1.33 0.15 21.99
CA ALA A 66 -2.72 0.55 22.27
C ALA A 66 -2.90 1.28 23.61
N ARG A 67 -2.09 0.98 24.63
CA ARG A 67 -2.15 1.68 25.93
C ARG A 67 -1.58 3.10 25.88
N HIS A 68 -0.66 3.37 24.96
CA HIS A 68 -0.03 4.67 24.74
C HIS A 68 -0.39 5.19 23.35
N GLY A 69 -1.68 5.18 23.02
CA GLY A 69 -2.10 5.54 21.68
C GLY A 69 -3.60 5.61 21.49
N VAL A 70 -3.97 5.84 20.24
CA VAL A 70 -5.34 5.89 19.75
C VAL A 70 -5.58 4.65 18.89
N GLU A 71 -6.56 3.84 19.27
CA GLU A 71 -7.05 2.68 18.54
C GLU A 71 -8.36 3.06 17.81
N TYR A 72 -8.45 2.74 16.52
CA TYR A 72 -9.65 2.97 15.70
C TYR A 72 -10.31 1.63 15.41
N THR A 73 -11.49 1.39 15.98
CA THR A 73 -12.18 0.08 15.88
C THR A 73 -12.92 -0.13 14.57
N HIS A 74 -13.14 0.95 13.81
CA HIS A 74 -13.81 0.95 12.51
C HIS A 74 -12.95 1.70 11.47
N ALA A 75 -11.69 1.26 11.29
CA ALA A 75 -10.84 1.75 10.23
C ALA A 75 -11.08 0.94 8.96
N SER A 76 -11.47 1.62 7.87
CA SER A 76 -11.74 0.98 6.59
C SER A 76 -10.59 1.16 5.61
N SER A 77 -10.18 0.05 4.98
CA SER A 77 -9.29 0.07 3.82
C SER A 77 -9.95 0.74 2.60
N SER A 78 -9.18 0.88 1.52
CA SER A 78 -9.71 1.28 0.21
C SER A 78 -10.67 0.24 -0.36
N LYS A 79 -11.41 0.62 -1.40
CA LYS A 79 -12.23 -0.28 -2.22
C LYS A 79 -11.80 -0.13 -3.68
N PRO A 80 -11.29 -1.18 -4.32
CA PRO A 80 -11.00 -2.53 -3.80
C PRO A 80 -10.06 -2.57 -2.60
N SER A 81 -10.21 -3.59 -1.73
CA SER A 81 -9.37 -3.79 -0.55
C SER A 81 -8.14 -4.61 -0.91
N ASP A 82 -7.25 -4.01 -1.69
CA ASP A 82 -6.08 -4.65 -2.27
C ASP A 82 -4.78 -3.93 -1.92
N SER A 83 -3.65 -4.61 -2.13
CA SER A 83 -2.31 -4.16 -1.75
C SER A 83 -1.93 -2.78 -2.32
N PHE A 84 -2.15 -2.53 -3.62
CA PHE A 84 -1.76 -1.27 -4.26
C PHE A 84 -2.70 -0.13 -3.91
N PRO A 85 -4.04 -0.22 -4.13
CA PRO A 85 -4.94 0.85 -3.72
C PRO A 85 -4.92 1.10 -2.20
N GLY A 86 -4.72 0.06 -1.38
CA GLY A 86 -4.61 0.19 0.07
C GLY A 86 -3.36 0.93 0.52
N LEU A 87 -2.19 0.63 -0.05
CA LEU A 87 -0.97 1.37 0.24
C LEU A 87 -1.03 2.81 -0.30
N LEU A 88 -1.62 3.00 -1.48
CA LEU A 88 -1.80 4.35 -2.04
C LEU A 88 -2.78 5.18 -1.20
N ALA A 89 -3.77 4.56 -0.55
CA ALA A 89 -4.59 5.25 0.45
C ALA A 89 -3.73 5.82 1.60
N PHE A 90 -2.81 5.03 2.17
CA PHE A 90 -1.86 5.49 3.19
C PHE A 90 -0.87 6.55 2.68
N ALA A 91 -0.49 6.48 1.39
CA ALA A 91 0.56 7.32 0.85
C ALA A 91 0.05 8.62 0.22
N THR A 92 -1.18 8.63 -0.33
CA THR A 92 -1.72 9.77 -1.08
C THR A 92 -2.86 10.50 -0.36
N GLY A 93 -3.53 9.81 0.56
CA GLY A 93 -4.76 10.30 1.19
C GLY A 93 -5.97 10.29 0.25
N GLY A 94 -5.92 9.51 -0.83
CA GLY A 94 -6.98 9.39 -1.83
C GLY A 94 -7.38 7.97 -2.17
N SER A 95 -8.44 7.85 -2.94
CA SER A 95 -9.04 6.61 -3.41
C SER A 95 -8.71 6.33 -4.89
N PRO A 96 -9.06 5.14 -5.43
CA PRO A 96 -8.81 4.78 -6.82
C PRO A 96 -9.35 5.76 -7.86
N ILE A 97 -10.44 6.47 -7.58
CA ILE A 97 -10.96 7.50 -8.51
C ILE A 97 -9.93 8.62 -8.76
N THR A 98 -9.11 8.94 -7.76
CA THR A 98 -8.11 10.01 -7.83
C THR A 98 -6.78 9.50 -8.35
N HIS A 99 -6.20 8.43 -7.77
CA HIS A 99 -4.88 7.94 -8.19
C HIS A 99 -4.93 6.97 -9.37
N GLY A 100 -6.08 6.37 -9.69
CA GLY A 100 -6.30 5.56 -10.89
C GLY A 100 -5.65 4.18 -10.86
N VAL A 101 -5.34 3.64 -9.68
CA VAL A 101 -4.86 2.28 -9.45
C VAL A 101 -5.97 1.52 -8.75
N PHE A 102 -6.48 0.45 -9.39
CA PHE A 102 -7.66 -0.27 -8.91
C PHE A 102 -7.31 -1.58 -8.23
N TYR A 103 -6.23 -2.22 -8.66
CA TYR A 103 -5.76 -3.50 -8.16
C TYR A 103 -4.26 -3.65 -8.47
N ASP A 104 -3.60 -4.68 -7.93
CA ASP A 104 -2.22 -5.05 -8.28
C ASP A 104 -2.13 -5.52 -9.73
N ASP A 105 -3.19 -6.14 -10.24
CA ASP A 105 -3.36 -6.54 -11.64
C ASP A 105 -4.57 -5.82 -12.24
N SER A 106 -4.37 -5.08 -13.34
CA SER A 106 -5.37 -4.21 -13.94
C SER A 106 -5.24 -4.20 -15.47
N TYR A 107 -6.23 -3.67 -16.16
CA TYR A 107 -6.18 -3.44 -17.61
C TYR A 107 -6.23 -1.95 -17.93
N ASP A 108 -5.42 -1.52 -18.89
CA ASP A 108 -5.45 -0.16 -19.41
C ASP A 108 -5.58 -0.18 -20.94
N ALA A 109 -6.76 0.20 -21.43
CA ALA A 109 -7.06 0.24 -22.87
C ALA A 109 -6.26 1.31 -23.64
N THR A 110 -5.54 2.19 -22.95
CA THR A 110 -4.76 3.28 -23.57
C THR A 110 -3.27 2.96 -23.72
N LEU A 111 -2.80 1.92 -23.02
CA LEU A 111 -1.41 1.50 -23.06
C LEU A 111 -1.18 0.36 -24.05
N TYR A 112 0.05 0.17 -24.41
CA TYR A 112 0.49 -0.88 -25.33
C TYR A 112 1.27 -1.97 -24.56
N PRO A 113 1.20 -3.24 -24.99
CA PRO A 113 1.95 -4.31 -24.36
C PRO A 113 3.46 -4.06 -24.34
N PRO A 114 4.19 -4.60 -23.36
CA PRO A 114 5.64 -4.64 -23.36
C PRO A 114 6.19 -5.18 -24.69
N GLY A 115 7.26 -4.58 -25.19
CA GLY A 115 7.91 -4.99 -26.44
C GLY A 115 7.19 -4.64 -27.75
N SER A 116 5.98 -4.08 -27.73
CA SER A 116 5.18 -3.76 -28.94
C SER A 116 5.68 -2.55 -29.72
N ASN A 117 6.58 -1.73 -29.16
CA ASN A 117 6.99 -0.43 -29.72
C ASN A 117 5.80 0.49 -30.05
N CYS A 118 4.73 0.44 -29.25
CA CYS A 118 3.49 1.19 -29.45
C CYS A 118 2.87 0.94 -30.84
N THR A 119 3.01 -0.24 -31.39
CA THR A 119 2.38 -0.69 -32.65
C THR A 119 1.19 -1.59 -32.36
N GLY A 120 0.23 -1.63 -33.29
CA GLY A 120 -1.01 -2.39 -33.11
C GLY A 120 -2.08 -1.60 -32.38
N THR A 121 -3.08 -2.30 -31.84
CA THR A 121 -4.17 -1.73 -31.05
C THR A 121 -3.72 -1.59 -29.61
N PRO A 122 -3.95 -0.44 -28.95
CA PRO A 122 -3.71 -0.30 -27.53
C PRO A 122 -4.69 -1.17 -26.74
N GLY A 123 -4.32 -1.46 -25.50
CA GLY A 123 -5.01 -2.30 -24.54
C GLY A 123 -4.07 -3.40 -24.05
N THR A 124 -3.71 -3.33 -22.78
CA THR A 124 -2.82 -4.30 -22.15
C THR A 124 -3.12 -4.45 -20.69
N GLU A 125 -2.87 -5.64 -20.20
CA GLU A 125 -2.75 -5.93 -18.79
C GLU A 125 -1.60 -5.12 -18.18
N VAL A 126 -1.78 -4.62 -16.98
CA VAL A 126 -0.80 -3.89 -16.17
C VAL A 126 -0.51 -4.72 -14.93
N SER A 127 -0.30 -6.03 -15.13
CA SER A 127 0.07 -7.02 -14.12
C SER A 127 1.53 -6.96 -13.72
N ASN A 128 2.31 -6.17 -14.45
CA ASN A 128 3.74 -6.07 -14.27
C ASN A 128 4.14 -5.43 -12.93
N PHE A 129 3.19 -5.02 -12.13
CA PHE A 129 3.44 -4.61 -10.73
C PHE A 129 4.06 -5.74 -9.91
N GLU A 130 3.80 -7.00 -10.24
CA GLU A 130 4.34 -8.16 -9.54
C GLU A 130 5.47 -8.89 -10.29
N ALA A 131 5.74 -8.55 -11.55
CA ALA A 131 6.69 -9.28 -12.41
C ALA A 131 7.63 -8.33 -13.17
N LEU A 132 8.08 -7.27 -12.52
CA LEU A 132 8.95 -6.26 -13.14
C LEU A 132 10.43 -6.60 -13.09
N ASP A 133 10.83 -7.64 -12.41
CA ASP A 133 12.21 -7.98 -12.12
C ASP A 133 12.99 -8.45 -13.34
N TRP A 134 14.34 -8.37 -13.23
CA TRP A 134 15.24 -8.97 -14.20
C TRP A 134 15.34 -10.48 -14.04
N ASP A 135 15.23 -10.98 -12.80
CA ASP A 135 15.45 -12.39 -12.46
C ASP A 135 14.66 -12.79 -11.21
N LEU A 136 13.54 -13.46 -11.41
CA LEU A 136 12.66 -13.98 -10.35
C LEU A 136 13.27 -15.14 -9.54
N THR A 137 14.47 -15.63 -9.88
CA THR A 137 15.17 -16.61 -9.04
C THR A 137 15.96 -15.94 -7.90
N ARG A 138 16.02 -14.62 -7.87
CA ARG A 138 16.81 -13.82 -6.93
C ARG A 138 15.92 -12.99 -6.01
N LEU A 139 16.29 -12.96 -4.73
CA LEU A 139 15.59 -12.13 -3.73
C LEU A 139 15.69 -10.63 -4.03
N ASP A 140 16.79 -10.18 -4.62
CA ASP A 140 16.99 -8.79 -5.04
C ASP A 140 16.41 -8.47 -6.43
N GLY A 141 15.67 -9.40 -7.05
CA GLY A 141 15.09 -9.21 -8.39
C GLY A 141 16.12 -9.17 -9.53
N GLY A 142 17.39 -9.36 -9.22
CA GLY A 142 18.49 -9.29 -10.20
C GLY A 142 18.92 -7.86 -10.55
N LEU A 143 19.89 -7.77 -11.43
CA LEU A 143 20.44 -6.52 -11.96
C LEU A 143 20.50 -6.58 -13.49
N PRO A 144 20.49 -5.42 -14.17
CA PRO A 144 20.55 -5.38 -15.62
C PRO A 144 21.82 -6.06 -16.14
N PRO A 145 21.73 -6.86 -17.23
CA PRO A 145 22.90 -7.34 -17.94
C PRO A 145 23.76 -6.17 -18.47
N ALA A 146 25.05 -6.42 -18.66
CA ALA A 146 25.98 -5.39 -19.16
C ALA A 146 25.48 -4.80 -20.48
N GLY A 147 25.30 -3.48 -20.52
CA GLY A 147 24.82 -2.74 -21.69
C GLY A 147 23.30 -2.69 -21.87
N ALA A 148 22.53 -3.32 -21.00
CA ALA A 148 21.07 -3.15 -21.03
C ALA A 148 20.67 -1.75 -20.53
N PRO A 149 19.66 -1.11 -21.13
CA PRO A 149 19.13 0.15 -20.62
C PRO A 149 18.39 -0.09 -19.30
N PHE A 150 18.62 0.77 -18.31
CA PHE A 150 17.94 0.71 -17.02
C PHE A 150 17.88 2.10 -16.37
N ASP A 151 17.00 2.30 -15.40
CA ASP A 151 17.02 3.48 -14.53
C ASP A 151 17.92 3.20 -13.31
N PRO A 152 19.00 3.96 -13.09
CA PRO A 152 19.87 3.77 -11.93
C PRO A 152 19.19 3.97 -10.57
N ARG A 153 18.03 4.63 -10.54
CA ARG A 153 17.23 4.81 -9.32
C ARG A 153 16.41 3.57 -8.98
N ASN A 154 16.02 2.81 -10.02
CA ASN A 154 15.21 1.59 -9.93
C ASN A 154 15.92 0.42 -10.64
N PRO A 155 17.13 0.03 -10.21
CA PRO A 155 17.98 -0.90 -10.95
C PRO A 155 17.41 -2.32 -11.03
N HIS A 156 16.47 -2.65 -10.16
CA HIS A 156 15.84 -3.98 -10.08
C HIS A 156 14.64 -4.14 -11.03
N ILE A 157 14.14 -3.04 -11.61
CA ILE A 157 13.06 -3.10 -12.62
C ILE A 157 13.64 -3.25 -14.01
N ASN A 158 13.16 -4.27 -14.73
CA ASN A 158 13.47 -4.48 -16.14
C ASN A 158 12.52 -3.64 -17.01
N PRO A 159 12.98 -2.59 -17.70
CA PRO A 159 12.11 -1.75 -18.53
C PRO A 159 11.41 -2.51 -19.67
N ALA A 160 11.93 -3.66 -20.06
CA ALA A 160 11.31 -4.49 -21.10
C ALA A 160 9.99 -5.14 -20.65
N ASN A 161 9.76 -5.23 -19.33
CA ASN A 161 8.52 -5.76 -18.75
C ASN A 161 7.46 -4.66 -18.55
N LEU A 162 7.79 -3.39 -18.77
CA LEU A 162 6.86 -2.27 -18.56
C LEU A 162 5.91 -2.11 -19.75
N SER A 163 4.66 -1.80 -19.45
CA SER A 163 3.68 -1.32 -20.44
C SER A 163 4.17 -0.04 -21.11
N LEU A 164 3.71 0.24 -22.32
CA LEU A 164 4.22 1.32 -23.15
C LEU A 164 3.14 2.38 -23.38
N ARG A 165 3.54 3.64 -23.42
CA ARG A 165 2.69 4.79 -23.77
C ARG A 165 3.19 5.45 -25.04
N LYS A 166 2.28 5.66 -25.98
CA LYS A 166 2.57 6.45 -27.19
C LYS A 166 2.46 7.92 -26.87
N THR A 167 3.52 8.67 -27.10
CA THR A 167 3.59 10.12 -26.89
C THR A 167 3.95 10.83 -28.19
N ALA A 168 3.91 12.15 -28.20
CA ALA A 168 4.33 12.94 -29.35
C ALA A 168 5.84 12.75 -29.68
N SER A 169 6.66 12.42 -28.68
CA SER A 169 8.10 12.17 -28.82
C SER A 169 8.44 10.71 -29.13
N GLY A 170 7.46 9.80 -29.17
CA GLY A 170 7.68 8.38 -29.46
C GLY A 170 6.99 7.45 -28.46
N CYS A 171 7.47 6.22 -28.39
CA CYS A 171 7.00 5.19 -27.51
C CYS A 171 7.86 5.18 -26.23
N VAL A 172 7.23 5.27 -25.05
CA VAL A 172 7.93 5.33 -23.76
C VAL A 172 7.38 4.28 -22.81
N ALA A 173 8.26 3.71 -21.99
CA ALA A 173 7.86 2.83 -20.90
C ALA A 173 7.09 3.61 -19.82
N VAL A 174 6.08 2.99 -19.22
CA VAL A 174 5.30 3.56 -18.12
C VAL A 174 5.79 2.93 -16.83
N TRP A 175 6.56 3.69 -16.07
CA TRP A 175 7.03 3.28 -14.76
C TRP A 175 5.87 3.26 -13.74
N PRO A 176 5.92 2.47 -12.66
CA PRO A 176 4.86 2.48 -11.66
C PRO A 176 4.55 3.88 -11.11
N HIS A 177 5.55 4.72 -10.83
CA HIS A 177 5.34 6.09 -10.39
C HIS A 177 4.65 6.99 -11.46
N ASP A 178 4.84 6.70 -12.77
CA ASP A 178 4.17 7.39 -13.89
C ASP A 178 2.74 6.90 -14.11
N TYR A 179 2.34 5.82 -13.46
CA TYR A 179 1.03 5.23 -13.68
C TYR A 179 -0.06 5.97 -12.91
N MET A 180 0.24 6.65 -11.82
CA MET A 180 -0.75 7.41 -11.05
C MET A 180 -1.36 8.54 -11.89
N LYS A 181 -2.69 8.68 -11.82
CA LYS A 181 -3.46 9.70 -12.53
C LYS A 181 -3.28 11.09 -11.90
N ASN A 182 -3.56 12.12 -12.73
CA ASN A 182 -3.83 13.47 -12.27
C ASN A 182 -2.68 14.16 -11.53
N GLY A 183 -1.46 13.68 -11.66
CA GLY A 183 -0.33 14.17 -10.87
C GLY A 183 -0.50 13.90 -9.38
N THR A 184 -1.19 12.83 -9.02
CA THR A 184 -1.34 12.41 -7.63
C THR A 184 0.03 12.10 -7.04
N ASN A 185 0.41 12.87 -6.03
CA ASN A 185 1.68 12.75 -5.33
C ASN A 185 1.51 11.98 -4.02
N THR A 186 2.63 11.63 -3.39
CA THR A 186 2.67 10.83 -2.16
C THR A 186 3.21 11.64 -0.98
N ILE A 187 2.96 11.15 0.24
CA ILE A 187 3.60 11.70 1.45
C ILE A 187 5.12 11.65 1.35
N PHE A 188 5.67 10.62 0.72
CA PHE A 188 7.13 10.49 0.54
C PHE A 188 7.67 11.63 -0.32
N GLU A 189 7.00 11.94 -1.43
CA GLU A 189 7.39 13.06 -2.30
C GLU A 189 7.30 14.40 -1.56
N VAL A 190 6.19 14.66 -0.85
CA VAL A 190 6.00 15.91 -0.09
C VAL A 190 7.04 16.07 1.02
N ILE A 191 7.39 14.97 1.70
CA ILE A 191 8.37 14.96 2.79
C ILE A 191 9.79 15.15 2.22
N HIS A 192 10.12 14.45 1.12
CA HIS A 192 11.41 14.60 0.43
C HIS A 192 11.61 16.02 -0.10
N GLU A 193 10.59 16.62 -0.72
CA GLU A 193 10.61 18.03 -1.18
C GLU A 193 10.81 19.03 -0.03
N ALA A 194 10.41 18.68 1.18
CA ALA A 194 10.69 19.47 2.37
C ALA A 194 12.13 19.31 2.89
N GLY A 195 12.98 18.55 2.18
CA GLY A 195 14.37 18.28 2.56
C GLY A 195 14.52 17.25 3.68
N LEU A 196 13.49 16.45 3.94
CA LEU A 196 13.48 15.42 4.97
C LEU A 196 13.67 14.04 4.31
N ARG A 197 14.39 13.16 5.00
CA ARG A 197 14.73 11.83 4.49
C ARG A 197 13.55 10.87 4.60
N THR A 198 13.40 10.00 3.59
CA THR A 198 12.30 9.04 3.45
C THR A 198 12.82 7.64 3.15
N ALA A 199 12.14 6.61 3.67
CA ALA A 199 12.49 5.22 3.39
C ALA A 199 11.27 4.29 3.50
N TRP A 200 11.21 3.26 2.66
CA TRP A 200 10.14 2.27 2.69
C TRP A 200 10.64 0.87 2.35
N SER A 201 9.98 -0.17 2.90
CA SER A 201 10.22 -1.55 2.52
C SER A 201 8.93 -2.30 2.23
N ASP A 202 8.87 -2.95 1.07
CA ASP A 202 7.71 -3.73 0.63
C ASP A 202 8.13 -5.04 -0.08
N LYS A 203 7.22 -5.65 -0.86
CA LYS A 203 7.34 -7.02 -1.38
C LYS A 203 7.76 -7.14 -2.85
N HIS A 204 7.73 -6.04 -3.62
CA HIS A 204 8.08 -5.99 -5.04
C HIS A 204 8.79 -4.69 -5.40
N PRO A 205 9.71 -4.67 -6.38
CA PRO A 205 10.31 -3.42 -6.88
C PRO A 205 9.28 -2.40 -7.39
N ALA A 206 8.11 -2.86 -7.84
CA ALA A 206 7.01 -2.03 -8.31
C ALA A 206 6.47 -1.05 -7.24
N TYR A 207 6.75 -1.28 -5.98
CA TYR A 207 6.45 -0.32 -4.91
C TYR A 207 7.25 0.98 -5.00
N GLU A 208 8.11 1.10 -6.00
CA GLU A 208 8.67 2.39 -6.43
C GLU A 208 7.58 3.41 -6.85
N ILE A 209 6.34 2.96 -7.06
CA ILE A 209 5.17 3.84 -7.23
C ILE A 209 5.05 4.90 -6.13
N LEU A 210 5.56 4.62 -4.94
CA LEU A 210 5.59 5.54 -3.80
C LEU A 210 6.51 6.75 -4.02
N ASN A 211 7.41 6.70 -5.00
CA ASN A 211 8.21 7.86 -5.41
C ASN A 211 7.37 9.04 -5.88
N GLY A 212 6.09 8.79 -6.23
CA GLY A 212 5.22 9.80 -6.80
C GLY A 212 5.68 10.27 -8.18
N PRO A 213 4.94 11.18 -8.83
CA PRO A 213 5.17 11.60 -10.21
C PRO A 213 6.58 12.13 -10.52
N SER A 214 7.32 12.60 -9.54
CA SER A 214 8.72 13.02 -9.72
C SER A 214 9.70 11.85 -9.86
N GLY A 215 9.29 10.63 -9.47
CA GLY A 215 10.15 9.46 -9.37
C GLY A 215 11.25 9.60 -8.30
N ARG A 216 11.06 10.46 -7.27
CA ARG A 216 12.11 10.84 -6.29
C ARG A 216 11.62 10.95 -4.85
N GLY A 217 10.42 10.45 -4.55
CA GLY A 217 9.86 10.58 -3.20
C GLY A 217 10.60 9.75 -2.14
N LEU A 218 11.26 8.65 -2.53
CA LEU A 218 11.99 7.78 -1.62
C LEU A 218 13.50 7.97 -1.76
N ASP A 219 14.19 8.22 -0.64
CA ASP A 219 15.65 8.17 -0.58
C ASP A 219 16.15 6.72 -0.55
N GLU A 220 15.38 5.81 0.04
CA GLU A 220 15.65 4.37 0.03
C GLU A 220 14.35 3.56 -0.12
N LEU A 221 14.41 2.59 -1.04
CA LEU A 221 13.42 1.54 -1.20
C LEU A 221 14.11 0.18 -1.08
N TYR A 222 13.72 -0.61 -0.07
CA TYR A 222 14.10 -2.01 0.04
C TYR A 222 12.88 -2.88 -0.26
N ALA A 223 12.82 -3.43 -1.46
CA ALA A 223 11.71 -4.23 -1.93
C ALA A 223 12.23 -5.56 -2.49
N PRO A 224 12.57 -6.52 -1.61
CA PRO A 224 12.96 -7.86 -2.03
C PRO A 224 11.76 -8.53 -2.71
N GLU A 225 12.03 -9.34 -3.77
CA GLU A 225 10.97 -10.01 -4.54
C GLU A 225 10.40 -11.22 -3.79
N ILE A 226 9.14 -11.11 -3.36
CA ILE A 226 8.48 -12.17 -2.57
C ILE A 226 8.16 -13.42 -3.42
N ASN A 227 7.96 -13.25 -4.72
CA ASN A 227 7.69 -14.37 -5.63
C ASN A 227 8.99 -15.07 -6.10
N SER A 228 10.16 -14.60 -5.62
CA SER A 228 11.42 -15.22 -6.01
C SER A 228 11.59 -16.62 -5.44
N THR A 229 12.16 -17.52 -6.24
CA THR A 229 12.47 -18.90 -5.86
C THR A 229 13.81 -19.04 -5.12
N SER A 230 14.24 -17.99 -4.42
CA SER A 230 15.55 -17.86 -3.79
C SER A 230 15.66 -18.46 -2.38
N LEU A 231 14.66 -19.21 -1.91
CA LEU A 231 14.59 -19.77 -0.56
C LEU A 231 15.81 -20.57 -0.15
N GLN A 232 16.28 -21.48 -1.03
CA GLN A 232 17.39 -22.38 -0.73
C GLN A 232 18.70 -21.62 -0.43
N THR A 233 18.93 -20.50 -1.08
CA THR A 233 20.12 -19.66 -0.91
C THR A 233 19.99 -18.63 0.21
N ASN A 234 18.76 -18.40 0.70
CA ASN A 234 18.44 -17.35 1.67
C ASN A 234 17.87 -17.90 2.99
N GLY A 235 18.31 -19.08 3.44
CA GLY A 235 18.04 -19.57 4.78
C GLY A 235 17.16 -20.82 4.88
N PHE A 236 16.62 -21.33 3.76
CA PHE A 236 15.78 -22.53 3.71
C PHE A 236 16.29 -23.56 2.70
N PRO A 237 17.49 -24.16 2.93
CA PRO A 237 18.13 -25.07 1.96
C PRO A 237 17.33 -26.34 1.66
N GLY A 238 16.37 -26.71 2.52
CA GLY A 238 15.46 -27.84 2.30
C GLY A 238 14.16 -27.49 1.57
N ALA A 239 13.93 -26.22 1.23
CA ALA A 239 12.73 -25.80 0.52
C ALA A 239 12.69 -26.40 -0.90
N PRO A 240 11.50 -26.72 -1.45
CA PRO A 240 11.36 -27.09 -2.86
C PRO A 240 11.91 -26.00 -3.78
N ALA A 241 12.58 -26.39 -4.87
CA ALA A 241 13.18 -25.44 -5.81
C ALA A 241 12.16 -24.53 -6.52
N SER A 242 10.90 -24.98 -6.59
CA SER A 242 9.79 -24.20 -7.18
C SER A 242 9.00 -23.39 -6.16
N ALA A 243 9.37 -23.46 -4.87
CA ALA A 243 8.69 -22.69 -3.83
C ALA A 243 9.19 -21.24 -3.83
N ASP A 244 8.26 -20.32 -3.67
CA ASP A 244 8.51 -18.92 -3.34
C ASP A 244 8.23 -18.63 -1.85
N TRP A 245 8.42 -17.39 -1.44
CA TRP A 245 8.26 -16.99 -0.04
C TRP A 245 6.81 -16.99 0.46
N THR A 246 5.81 -17.11 -0.45
CA THR A 246 4.38 -17.19 -0.11
C THR A 246 3.89 -18.63 0.06
N THR A 247 4.72 -19.60 -0.28
CA THR A 247 4.34 -21.03 -0.28
C THR A 247 4.05 -21.57 1.11
N ASP A 248 4.73 -21.03 2.13
CA ASP A 248 4.59 -21.44 3.53
C ASP A 248 4.76 -20.23 4.47
N PRO A 249 3.90 -20.05 5.50
CA PRO A 249 4.02 -18.95 6.46
C PRO A 249 5.38 -18.89 7.17
N THR A 250 6.10 -20.02 7.31
CA THR A 250 7.45 -20.06 7.87
C THR A 250 8.44 -19.33 6.96
N TYR A 251 8.34 -19.55 5.66
CA TYR A 251 9.17 -18.84 4.68
C TYR A 251 8.85 -17.35 4.69
N THR A 252 7.57 -17.01 4.73
CA THR A 252 7.12 -15.61 4.74
C THR A 252 7.60 -14.87 5.99
N ARG A 253 7.61 -15.50 7.17
CA ARG A 253 8.23 -14.92 8.38
C ARG A 253 9.73 -14.68 8.20
N GLY A 254 10.44 -15.60 7.55
CA GLY A 254 11.85 -15.42 7.20
C GLY A 254 12.07 -14.24 6.26
N TYR A 255 11.22 -14.13 5.25
CA TYR A 255 11.22 -13.01 4.30
C TYR A 255 10.97 -11.67 4.99
N ASP A 256 9.94 -11.55 5.79
CA ASP A 256 9.66 -10.34 6.56
C ASP A 256 10.81 -9.96 7.49
N GLY A 257 11.55 -10.95 7.99
CA GLY A 257 12.75 -10.75 8.81
C GLY A 257 13.83 -9.91 8.12
N PHE A 258 14.00 -10.00 6.79
CA PHE A 258 14.92 -9.14 6.04
C PHE A 258 14.48 -7.68 6.10
N LYS A 259 13.18 -7.42 5.93
CA LYS A 259 12.61 -6.06 6.01
C LYS A 259 12.70 -5.48 7.41
N VAL A 260 12.44 -6.29 8.44
CA VAL A 260 12.63 -5.90 9.86
C VAL A 260 14.06 -5.43 10.11
N LYS A 261 15.06 -6.18 9.61
CA LYS A 261 16.47 -5.80 9.75
C LYS A 261 16.77 -4.44 9.13
N VAL A 262 16.20 -4.16 7.97
CA VAL A 262 16.38 -2.88 7.27
C VAL A 262 15.75 -1.72 8.06
N VAL A 263 14.55 -1.91 8.59
CA VAL A 263 13.91 -0.90 9.46
C VAL A 263 14.75 -0.62 10.71
N LEU A 264 15.36 -1.65 11.31
CA LEU A 264 16.27 -1.47 12.45
C LEU A 264 17.54 -0.70 12.06
N ASN A 265 18.10 -0.93 10.86
CA ASN A 265 19.20 -0.13 10.34
C ASN A 265 18.81 1.36 10.21
N TRP A 266 17.61 1.66 9.70
CA TRP A 266 17.11 3.03 9.60
C TRP A 266 16.91 3.69 10.98
N ILE A 267 16.42 2.96 11.97
CA ILE A 267 16.34 3.45 13.37
C ILE A 267 17.74 3.77 13.91
N ASP A 268 18.74 3.01 13.50
CA ASP A 268 20.14 3.26 13.86
C ASP A 268 20.79 4.41 13.07
N GLY A 269 20.05 5.04 12.16
CA GLY A 269 20.54 6.12 11.28
C GLY A 269 21.48 5.63 10.19
N LEU A 270 21.41 4.32 9.87
CA LEU A 270 22.17 3.69 8.80
C LEU A 270 21.34 3.58 7.51
N ASP A 271 22.03 3.32 6.39
CA ASP A 271 21.36 2.96 5.14
C ASP A 271 20.75 1.55 5.20
N GLN A 272 19.98 1.16 4.20
CA GLN A 272 19.36 -0.17 4.13
C GLN A 272 20.36 -1.33 4.25
N THR A 273 21.63 -1.12 3.83
CA THR A 273 22.67 -2.15 3.95
C THR A 273 23.28 -2.24 5.35
N GLY A 274 23.01 -1.27 6.23
CA GLY A 274 23.58 -1.16 7.57
C GLY A 274 25.04 -0.72 7.59
N THR A 275 25.57 -0.12 6.50
CA THR A 275 26.99 0.19 6.36
C THR A 275 27.31 1.68 6.42
N LYS A 276 26.41 2.56 5.98
CA LYS A 276 26.65 4.00 5.90
C LYS A 276 25.74 4.75 6.88
N LYS A 277 26.30 5.73 7.57
CA LYS A 277 25.54 6.68 8.38
C LYS A 277 24.89 7.71 7.46
N VAL A 278 23.56 7.75 7.44
CA VAL A 278 22.76 8.62 6.56
C VAL A 278 21.71 9.42 7.34
N GLY A 279 21.56 9.15 8.64
CA GLY A 279 20.55 9.75 9.51
C GLY A 279 19.24 8.98 9.52
N VAL A 280 18.46 9.14 10.59
CA VAL A 280 17.14 8.51 10.74
C VAL A 280 16.16 9.20 9.79
N PRO A 281 15.37 8.47 8.98
CA PRO A 281 14.38 9.12 8.12
C PRO A 281 13.26 9.79 8.91
N ALA A 282 12.69 10.86 8.37
CA ALA A 282 11.50 11.50 8.95
C ALA A 282 10.25 10.61 8.80
N ILE A 283 10.18 9.88 7.68
CA ILE A 283 9.21 8.78 7.50
C ILE A 283 9.93 7.53 7.04
N PHE A 284 9.64 6.43 7.68
CA PHE A 284 10.13 5.12 7.28
C PHE A 284 9.19 4.02 7.77
N GLY A 285 9.34 2.83 7.23
CA GLY A 285 8.52 1.71 7.64
C GLY A 285 8.56 0.54 6.69
N MET A 286 7.66 -0.40 6.89
CA MET A 286 7.57 -1.61 6.08
C MET A 286 6.16 -2.19 6.05
N ASN A 287 5.98 -3.09 5.09
CA ASN A 287 4.81 -3.93 5.01
C ASN A 287 5.16 -5.38 5.42
N PHE A 288 4.37 -6.00 6.31
CA PHE A 288 4.44 -7.41 6.65
C PHE A 288 3.51 -8.24 5.77
N GLN A 289 3.98 -9.43 5.36
CA GLN A 289 3.23 -10.42 4.58
C GLN A 289 2.84 -11.66 5.39
N ALA A 290 3.51 -11.91 6.49
CA ALA A 290 3.39 -13.17 7.24
C ALA A 290 1.96 -13.47 7.72
N VAL A 291 1.17 -12.45 8.09
CA VAL A 291 -0.22 -12.63 8.53
C VAL A 291 -1.11 -12.99 7.35
N SER A 292 -1.02 -12.24 6.26
CA SER A 292 -1.80 -12.48 5.03
C SER A 292 -1.58 -13.91 4.51
N VAL A 293 -0.33 -14.34 4.34
CA VAL A 293 -0.02 -15.69 3.86
C VAL A 293 -0.51 -16.76 4.84
N ALA A 294 -0.39 -16.54 6.15
CA ALA A 294 -0.89 -17.49 7.15
C ALA A 294 -2.43 -17.59 7.19
N GLN A 295 -3.14 -16.56 6.75
CA GLN A 295 -4.58 -16.62 6.56
C GLN A 295 -4.96 -17.37 5.28
N LYS A 296 -4.23 -17.11 4.19
CA LYS A 296 -4.60 -17.55 2.83
C LYS A 296 -4.44 -19.05 2.59
N VAL A 297 -3.45 -19.72 3.17
CA VAL A 297 -3.03 -21.02 2.63
C VAL A 297 -3.06 -22.17 3.63
N THR A 298 -3.39 -23.36 3.12
CA THR A 298 -3.01 -24.62 3.76
C THR A 298 -1.57 -24.96 3.36
N HIS A 299 -0.76 -25.45 4.29
CA HIS A 299 0.63 -25.83 4.04
C HIS A 299 0.98 -27.20 4.62
N ALA A 300 1.99 -27.85 4.05
CA ALA A 300 2.48 -29.11 4.55
C ALA A 300 3.33 -28.89 5.82
N MET A 301 3.08 -29.65 6.85
CA MET A 301 3.89 -29.68 8.06
C MET A 301 4.96 -30.79 8.00
N GLU A 302 6.00 -30.65 8.81
CA GLU A 302 6.94 -31.74 9.04
C GLU A 302 6.19 -33.01 9.52
N GLY A 303 6.48 -34.15 8.90
CA GLY A 303 5.75 -35.41 9.15
C GLY A 303 4.54 -35.64 8.23
N GLY A 304 4.30 -34.80 7.22
CA GLY A 304 3.30 -35.02 6.18
C GLY A 304 1.87 -34.65 6.57
N ALA A 305 1.66 -34.08 7.76
CA ALA A 305 0.38 -33.48 8.12
C ALA A 305 0.18 -32.14 7.37
N THR A 306 -1.08 -31.76 7.16
CA THR A 306 -1.40 -30.44 6.58
C THR A 306 -1.92 -29.54 7.70
N ALA A 307 -1.33 -28.37 7.86
CA ALA A 307 -1.88 -27.31 8.69
C ALA A 307 -2.78 -26.40 7.88
N ARG A 308 -3.95 -26.11 8.42
CA ARG A 308 -4.85 -25.11 7.87
C ARG A 308 -4.43 -23.73 8.40
N GLY A 309 -4.32 -22.74 7.51
CA GLY A 309 -4.20 -21.35 7.87
C GLY A 309 -5.53 -20.74 8.32
N GLY A 310 -5.60 -19.43 8.38
CA GLY A 310 -6.80 -18.68 8.72
C GLY A 310 -7.28 -18.89 10.15
N TYR A 311 -8.59 -18.95 10.31
CA TYR A 311 -9.25 -18.95 11.61
C TYR A 311 -9.89 -20.30 11.94
N VAL A 312 -10.03 -20.58 13.21
CA VAL A 312 -10.71 -21.78 13.72
C VAL A 312 -12.21 -21.64 13.51
N ASP A 313 -12.74 -20.43 13.72
CA ASP A 313 -14.17 -20.13 13.67
C ASP A 313 -14.44 -18.65 13.27
N ALA A 314 -15.71 -18.30 13.24
CA ALA A 314 -16.20 -16.95 12.91
C ALA A 314 -15.87 -15.87 13.96
N ALA A 315 -15.35 -16.24 15.14
CA ALA A 315 -14.90 -15.28 16.15
C ALA A 315 -13.47 -14.77 15.91
N ALA A 316 -12.87 -15.17 14.79
CA ALA A 316 -11.50 -14.87 14.42
C ALA A 316 -10.45 -15.46 15.40
N ASP A 317 -10.75 -16.62 15.99
CA ASP A 317 -9.74 -17.36 16.76
C ASP A 317 -8.68 -17.92 15.79
N PRO A 318 -7.39 -17.55 15.92
CA PRO A 318 -6.38 -17.91 14.93
C PRO A 318 -6.02 -19.39 15.00
N THR A 319 -5.80 -20.01 13.84
CA THR A 319 -5.12 -21.29 13.76
C THR A 319 -3.65 -21.17 14.19
N GLN A 320 -2.97 -22.28 14.42
CA GLN A 320 -1.56 -22.24 14.82
C GLN A 320 -0.66 -21.46 13.85
N PRO A 321 -0.73 -21.63 12.52
CA PRO A 321 0.11 -20.85 11.59
C PRO A 321 -0.14 -19.34 11.67
N LEU A 322 -1.40 -18.95 11.82
CA LEU A 322 -1.76 -17.54 11.96
C LEU A 322 -1.31 -16.98 13.31
N ALA A 323 -1.53 -17.71 14.40
CA ALA A 323 -1.04 -17.32 15.74
C ALA A 323 0.48 -17.10 15.75
N GLN A 324 1.25 -18.00 15.15
CA GLN A 324 2.70 -17.84 15.02
C GLN A 324 3.11 -16.64 14.18
N SER A 325 2.33 -16.26 13.17
CA SER A 325 2.60 -15.08 12.36
C SER A 325 2.26 -13.79 13.10
N LEU A 326 1.18 -13.77 13.89
CA LEU A 326 0.86 -12.67 14.80
C LEU A 326 1.94 -12.48 15.87
N ASP A 327 2.42 -13.58 16.48
CA ASP A 327 3.53 -13.57 17.46
C ASP A 327 4.82 -13.01 16.83
N PHE A 328 5.11 -13.39 15.59
CA PHE A 328 6.28 -12.89 14.85
C PHE A 328 6.17 -11.37 14.61
N VAL A 329 5.00 -10.86 14.21
CA VAL A 329 4.78 -9.43 14.03
C VAL A 329 4.94 -8.70 15.36
N ASP A 330 4.32 -9.17 16.46
CA ASP A 330 4.46 -8.54 17.78
C ASP A 330 5.93 -8.50 18.24
N ALA A 331 6.67 -9.61 18.06
CA ALA A 331 8.09 -9.67 18.38
C ALA A 331 8.93 -8.70 17.54
N SER A 332 8.59 -8.51 16.28
CA SER A 332 9.24 -7.55 15.38
C SER A 332 8.96 -6.11 15.79
N LEU A 333 7.70 -5.79 16.11
CA LEU A 333 7.31 -4.49 16.64
C LEU A 333 8.04 -4.19 17.96
N ARG A 334 8.23 -5.20 18.82
CA ARG A 334 9.01 -5.06 20.05
C ARG A 334 10.47 -4.70 19.77
N GLN A 335 11.11 -5.34 18.77
CA GLN A 335 12.48 -4.99 18.38
C GLN A 335 12.57 -3.52 17.95
N MET A 336 11.65 -3.06 17.10
CA MET A 336 11.59 -1.67 16.64
C MET A 336 11.34 -0.70 17.81
N TYR A 337 10.39 -1.02 18.69
CA TYR A 337 10.09 -0.22 19.88
C TYR A 337 11.30 -0.07 20.81
N GLU A 338 11.99 -1.18 21.12
CA GLU A 338 13.17 -1.15 21.99
C GLU A 338 14.39 -0.48 21.30
N ALA A 339 14.51 -0.60 19.98
CA ALA A 339 15.51 0.13 19.20
C ALA A 339 15.28 1.65 19.27
N LEU A 340 14.06 2.13 19.01
CA LEU A 340 13.70 3.54 19.18
C LEU A 340 13.97 4.03 20.59
N LYS A 341 13.61 3.25 21.60
CA LYS A 341 13.86 3.57 23.00
C LYS A 341 15.35 3.68 23.31
N SER A 342 16.17 2.74 22.86
CA SER A 342 17.62 2.72 23.10
C SER A 342 18.36 3.88 22.41
N ARG A 343 17.79 4.38 21.31
CA ARG A 343 18.30 5.56 20.56
C ARG A 343 17.71 6.88 21.04
N HIS A 344 16.88 6.88 22.11
CA HIS A 344 16.17 8.07 22.61
C HIS A 344 15.23 8.73 21.58
N LEU A 345 14.75 7.94 20.60
CA LEU A 345 13.86 8.40 19.52
C LEU A 345 12.38 8.13 19.81
N LEU A 346 12.07 7.30 20.82
CA LEU A 346 10.71 6.84 21.06
C LEU A 346 9.72 8.00 21.32
N ASN A 347 10.15 9.01 22.08
CA ASN A 347 9.31 10.18 22.41
C ASN A 347 9.08 11.09 21.19
N SER A 348 10.00 11.10 20.24
CA SER A 348 9.93 11.90 19.00
C SER A 348 9.45 11.11 17.80
N THR A 349 8.91 9.88 17.99
CA THR A 349 8.41 9.05 16.90
C THR A 349 6.92 8.75 17.08
N LEU A 350 6.11 9.07 16.08
CA LEU A 350 4.77 8.53 15.97
C LEU A 350 4.85 7.14 15.35
N PHE A 351 4.42 6.12 16.10
CA PHE A 351 4.37 4.73 15.66
C PHE A 351 2.96 4.45 15.14
N ILE A 352 2.82 4.14 13.86
CA ILE A 352 1.55 3.82 13.20
C ILE A 352 1.58 2.35 12.81
N VAL A 353 0.57 1.59 13.22
CA VAL A 353 0.36 0.20 12.78
C VAL A 353 -1.03 0.13 12.16
N GLY A 354 -1.09 -0.21 10.89
CA GLY A 354 -2.32 -0.39 10.12
C GLY A 354 -2.23 -1.61 9.22
N ALA A 355 -3.23 -1.83 8.38
CA ALA A 355 -3.20 -2.82 7.31
C ALA A 355 -3.74 -2.21 6.02
N LYS A 356 -3.07 -2.50 4.89
CA LYS A 356 -3.49 -2.02 3.55
C LYS A 356 -4.86 -2.57 3.17
N HIS A 357 -5.11 -3.83 3.54
CA HIS A 357 -6.34 -4.58 3.28
C HIS A 357 -6.58 -5.61 4.39
N GLY A 358 -7.82 -6.06 4.54
CA GLY A 358 -8.18 -7.26 5.27
C GLY A 358 -8.15 -8.49 4.36
N GLN A 359 -8.83 -9.57 4.75
CA GLN A 359 -8.99 -10.79 3.95
C GLN A 359 -10.26 -11.54 4.31
N SER A 360 -10.94 -12.10 3.31
CA SER A 360 -12.23 -12.77 3.42
C SER A 360 -12.17 -14.21 2.88
N PRO A 361 -12.89 -15.17 3.49
CA PRO A 361 -13.66 -15.05 4.71
C PRO A 361 -12.84 -15.32 5.98
N ILE A 362 -13.19 -14.67 7.08
CA ILE A 362 -12.79 -15.09 8.43
C ILE A 362 -13.40 -16.46 8.76
N ASP A 363 -14.69 -16.63 8.48
CA ASP A 363 -15.39 -17.91 8.66
C ASP A 363 -15.20 -18.83 7.46
N VAL A 364 -14.24 -19.73 7.54
CA VAL A 364 -13.96 -20.70 6.46
C VAL A 364 -15.16 -21.61 6.14
N GLY A 365 -16.12 -21.75 7.03
CA GLY A 365 -17.37 -22.47 6.77
C GLY A 365 -18.25 -21.83 5.70
N LYS A 366 -17.97 -20.56 5.34
CA LYS A 366 -18.64 -19.82 4.26
C LYS A 366 -17.87 -19.86 2.92
N LEU A 367 -16.78 -20.61 2.84
CA LEU A 367 -15.93 -20.60 1.65
C LEU A 367 -16.58 -21.30 0.47
N HIS A 368 -16.83 -20.55 -0.58
CA HIS A 368 -17.32 -21.00 -1.87
C HIS A 368 -16.30 -20.64 -2.95
N MET A 369 -16.00 -21.59 -3.84
CA MET A 369 -15.00 -21.43 -4.89
C MET A 369 -15.55 -21.85 -6.25
N LEU A 370 -14.78 -21.53 -7.30
CA LEU A 370 -15.14 -21.91 -8.66
C LEU A 370 -15.32 -23.43 -8.80
N LYS A 371 -16.27 -23.82 -9.63
CA LYS A 371 -16.45 -25.21 -10.05
C LYS A 371 -15.13 -25.77 -10.57
N GLY A 372 -14.79 -26.98 -10.12
CA GLY A 372 -13.50 -27.60 -10.44
C GLY A 372 -12.42 -27.40 -9.37
N SER A 373 -12.63 -26.54 -8.37
CA SER A 373 -11.75 -26.49 -7.21
C SER A 373 -11.73 -27.83 -6.48
N SER A 374 -10.54 -28.27 -6.09
CA SER A 374 -10.33 -29.46 -5.25
C SER A 374 -10.02 -29.09 -3.79
N ASN A 375 -10.32 -27.87 -3.39
CA ASN A 375 -10.11 -27.40 -2.04
C ASN A 375 -11.01 -28.15 -1.04
N ALA A 376 -10.42 -28.81 -0.05
CA ALA A 376 -11.14 -29.63 0.92
C ALA A 376 -12.02 -28.82 1.91
N TYR A 377 -11.83 -27.52 1.97
CA TYR A 377 -12.55 -26.61 2.88
C TYR A 377 -13.62 -25.77 2.18
N ALA A 378 -13.70 -25.84 0.84
CA ALA A 378 -14.61 -25.03 0.05
C ALA A 378 -15.77 -25.85 -0.53
N THR A 379 -16.90 -25.17 -0.74
CA THR A 379 -17.94 -25.66 -1.65
C THR A 379 -17.61 -25.17 -3.07
N ALA A 380 -17.33 -26.10 -3.99
CA ALA A 380 -16.96 -25.80 -5.37
C ALA A 380 -18.18 -25.70 -6.28
N ASP A 381 -18.99 -24.66 -6.11
CA ASP A 381 -20.30 -24.48 -6.78
C ASP A 381 -20.42 -23.17 -7.58
N VAL A 382 -19.38 -22.32 -7.56
CA VAL A 382 -19.39 -20.99 -8.18
C VAL A 382 -19.06 -21.08 -9.68
N SER A 383 -19.77 -20.33 -10.50
CA SER A 383 -19.44 -20.12 -11.92
C SER A 383 -18.58 -18.85 -12.06
N ASP A 384 -17.63 -18.90 -12.98
CA ASP A 384 -16.79 -17.75 -13.30
C ASP A 384 -17.59 -16.67 -14.05
N PRO A 385 -17.56 -15.39 -13.60
CA PRO A 385 -18.28 -14.31 -14.28
C PRO A 385 -17.79 -14.05 -15.71
N ALA A 386 -16.48 -14.11 -15.99
CA ALA A 386 -15.95 -13.90 -17.33
C ALA A 386 -16.36 -15.03 -18.27
N ASP A 387 -16.37 -16.28 -17.80
CA ASP A 387 -16.87 -17.43 -18.57
C ASP A 387 -18.36 -17.27 -18.92
N LEU A 388 -19.16 -16.79 -17.98
CA LEU A 388 -20.58 -16.52 -18.21
C LEU A 388 -20.77 -15.45 -19.29
N LEU A 389 -19.98 -14.37 -19.26
CA LEU A 389 -19.98 -13.32 -20.27
C LEU A 389 -19.53 -13.84 -21.65
N ALA A 390 -18.44 -14.61 -21.70
CA ALA A 390 -17.92 -15.19 -22.92
C ALA A 390 -18.95 -16.11 -23.59
N ASN A 391 -19.62 -16.98 -22.82
CA ASN A 391 -20.70 -17.84 -23.28
C ASN A 391 -21.91 -17.05 -23.78
N GLY A 392 -22.18 -15.88 -23.22
CA GLY A 392 -23.18 -14.92 -23.68
C GLY A 392 -22.73 -14.09 -24.90
N GLY A 393 -21.53 -14.31 -25.43
CA GLY A 393 -20.96 -13.59 -26.58
C GLY A 393 -20.54 -12.15 -26.23
N VAL A 394 -20.01 -11.93 -25.04
CA VAL A 394 -19.37 -10.68 -24.58
C VAL A 394 -17.89 -10.98 -24.31
N PRO A 395 -16.96 -10.54 -25.17
CA PRO A 395 -15.54 -10.77 -24.98
C PRO A 395 -14.98 -9.92 -23.83
N VAL A 396 -14.33 -10.56 -22.88
CA VAL A 396 -13.60 -9.93 -21.78
C VAL A 396 -12.16 -9.65 -22.20
N ALA A 397 -11.62 -8.49 -21.85
CA ALA A 397 -10.23 -8.13 -22.06
C ALA A 397 -9.35 -8.63 -20.91
N LEU A 398 -9.78 -8.37 -19.67
CA LEU A 398 -9.21 -8.90 -18.44
C LEU A 398 -10.32 -9.05 -17.41
N GLU A 399 -10.24 -10.08 -16.60
CA GLU A 399 -10.89 -10.19 -15.32
C GLU A 399 -9.82 -10.37 -14.25
N THR A 400 -9.78 -9.47 -13.26
CA THR A 400 -9.02 -9.66 -12.04
C THR A 400 -9.99 -10.13 -10.96
N ALA A 401 -9.81 -11.35 -10.50
CA ALA A 401 -10.79 -12.04 -9.68
C ALA A 401 -10.16 -12.76 -8.48
N ASP A 402 -10.57 -12.31 -7.31
CA ASP A 402 -10.27 -12.93 -6.01
C ASP A 402 -11.59 -13.08 -5.22
N ASP A 403 -11.80 -12.38 -4.12
CA ASP A 403 -13.11 -12.23 -3.47
C ASP A 403 -13.88 -10.97 -3.94
N VAL A 404 -13.49 -10.49 -5.08
CA VAL A 404 -14.09 -9.46 -5.93
C VAL A 404 -13.88 -9.90 -7.38
N SER A 405 -14.65 -9.37 -8.34
CA SER A 405 -14.32 -9.49 -9.76
C SER A 405 -14.37 -8.11 -10.39
N LEU A 406 -13.24 -7.69 -10.97
CA LEU A 406 -13.08 -6.49 -11.76
C LEU A 406 -13.00 -6.89 -13.23
N ILE A 407 -13.95 -6.44 -14.05
CA ILE A 407 -14.09 -6.88 -15.44
C ILE A 407 -13.86 -5.70 -16.38
N TRP A 408 -12.88 -5.84 -17.27
CA TRP A 408 -12.64 -4.97 -18.42
C TRP A 408 -13.09 -5.68 -19.69
N LEU A 409 -13.97 -5.07 -20.45
CA LEU A 409 -14.47 -5.62 -21.70
C LEU A 409 -13.53 -5.26 -22.86
N LYS A 410 -13.48 -6.10 -23.89
CA LYS A 410 -12.78 -5.75 -25.14
C LYS A 410 -13.41 -4.55 -25.85
N SER A 411 -14.70 -4.33 -25.62
CA SER A 411 -15.43 -3.16 -26.12
C SER A 411 -16.37 -2.66 -25.05
N HIS A 412 -16.17 -1.44 -24.58
CA HIS A 412 -17.09 -0.75 -23.66
C HIS A 412 -18.55 -0.71 -24.22
N ALA A 413 -18.74 -0.76 -25.53
CA ALA A 413 -20.07 -0.82 -26.13
C ALA A 413 -20.88 -2.06 -25.73
N ASP A 414 -20.21 -3.13 -25.28
CA ASP A 414 -20.86 -4.36 -24.81
C ASP A 414 -21.30 -4.31 -23.34
N ALA A 415 -21.02 -3.22 -22.61
CA ALA A 415 -21.30 -3.11 -21.18
C ALA A 415 -22.77 -3.36 -20.83
N ALA A 416 -23.71 -2.78 -21.59
CA ALA A 416 -25.13 -3.00 -21.35
C ALA A 416 -25.56 -4.47 -21.52
N LYS A 417 -24.97 -5.19 -22.49
CA LYS A 417 -25.20 -6.60 -22.72
C LYS A 417 -24.60 -7.44 -21.58
N ALA A 418 -23.37 -7.11 -21.14
CA ALA A 418 -22.71 -7.75 -20.03
C ALA A 418 -23.53 -7.63 -18.74
N VAL A 419 -23.98 -6.43 -18.42
CA VAL A 419 -24.85 -6.15 -17.25
C VAL A 419 -26.16 -6.95 -17.33
N SER A 420 -26.75 -7.06 -18.53
CA SER A 420 -27.98 -7.87 -18.72
C SER A 420 -27.74 -9.35 -18.43
N ILE A 421 -26.60 -9.91 -18.85
CA ILE A 421 -26.25 -11.32 -18.62
C ILE A 421 -26.03 -11.58 -17.12
N LEU A 422 -25.18 -10.78 -16.48
CA LEU A 422 -24.84 -10.92 -15.05
C LEU A 422 -26.05 -10.64 -14.16
N GLY A 423 -26.85 -9.63 -14.48
CA GLY A 423 -28.08 -9.32 -13.76
C GLY A 423 -29.15 -10.42 -13.89
N ALA A 424 -29.23 -11.10 -15.03
CA ALA A 424 -30.12 -12.26 -15.20
C ALA A 424 -29.65 -13.46 -14.36
N ASP A 425 -28.34 -13.71 -14.26
CA ASP A 425 -27.82 -14.74 -13.35
C ASP A 425 -28.09 -14.39 -11.90
N GLN A 426 -27.81 -13.16 -11.48
CA GLN A 426 -28.06 -12.66 -10.13
C GLN A 426 -29.53 -12.79 -9.73
N ALA A 427 -30.47 -12.47 -10.63
CA ALA A 427 -31.92 -12.54 -10.36
C ALA A 427 -32.48 -13.99 -10.43
N GLY A 428 -31.74 -14.90 -11.06
CA GLY A 428 -32.14 -16.28 -11.27
C GLY A 428 -31.42 -17.27 -10.36
N VAL A 429 -30.55 -18.08 -10.94
CA VAL A 429 -29.80 -19.13 -10.21
C VAL A 429 -28.71 -18.53 -9.32
N ASN A 430 -28.24 -17.35 -9.65
CA ASN A 430 -27.08 -16.67 -9.06
C ASN A 430 -25.84 -17.59 -8.97
N SER A 431 -25.52 -18.25 -10.07
CA SER A 431 -24.45 -19.22 -10.13
C SER A 431 -23.07 -18.59 -9.91
N THR A 432 -22.94 -17.29 -10.17
CA THR A 432 -21.73 -16.47 -9.91
C THR A 432 -21.69 -15.89 -8.50
N ARG A 433 -22.73 -16.11 -7.69
CA ARG A 433 -22.87 -15.60 -6.31
C ARG A 433 -22.74 -14.08 -6.20
N ILE A 434 -23.26 -13.32 -7.15
CA ILE A 434 -23.24 -11.86 -7.12
C ILE A 434 -24.12 -11.35 -5.96
N GLN A 435 -23.55 -10.55 -5.06
CA GLN A 435 -24.28 -9.75 -4.09
C GLN A 435 -24.61 -8.36 -4.66
N THR A 436 -23.59 -7.67 -5.16
CA THR A 436 -23.75 -6.33 -5.75
C THR A 436 -23.01 -6.26 -7.10
N LEU A 437 -23.72 -5.74 -8.09
CA LEU A 437 -23.19 -5.48 -9.41
C LEU A 437 -23.03 -3.97 -9.59
N TYR A 438 -21.79 -3.47 -9.63
CA TYR A 438 -21.49 -2.06 -9.88
C TYR A 438 -21.27 -1.85 -11.37
N HIS A 439 -22.04 -0.95 -11.96
CA HIS A 439 -21.99 -0.58 -13.36
C HIS A 439 -22.52 0.84 -13.57
N ASP A 440 -22.38 1.42 -14.76
CA ASP A 440 -22.94 2.71 -15.15
C ASP A 440 -22.72 3.83 -14.11
N ALA A 441 -23.81 4.49 -13.70
CA ALA A 441 -23.76 5.64 -12.79
C ALA A 441 -23.21 5.26 -11.39
N ALA A 442 -23.54 4.08 -10.87
CA ALA A 442 -23.07 3.61 -9.57
C ALA A 442 -21.54 3.39 -9.57
N LEU A 443 -21.03 2.78 -10.62
CA LEU A 443 -19.60 2.56 -10.79
C LEU A 443 -18.87 3.90 -11.01
N LYS A 444 -19.40 4.77 -11.90
CA LYS A 444 -18.81 6.09 -12.20
C LYS A 444 -18.69 6.97 -10.96
N ALA A 445 -19.65 6.92 -10.06
CA ALA A 445 -19.64 7.73 -8.83
C ALA A 445 -18.51 7.36 -7.87
N ILE A 446 -18.07 6.12 -7.87
CA ILE A 446 -17.09 5.59 -6.90
C ILE A 446 -15.69 5.49 -7.53
N TRP A 447 -15.58 5.07 -8.79
CA TRP A 447 -14.29 4.76 -9.42
C TRP A 447 -13.98 5.56 -10.69
N GLY A 448 -14.97 6.27 -11.24
CA GLY A 448 -14.79 7.05 -12.45
C GLY A 448 -15.35 6.39 -13.71
N ASP A 449 -15.11 7.02 -14.87
CA ASP A 449 -15.70 6.59 -16.13
C ASP A 449 -14.92 5.46 -16.81
N PRO A 450 -15.52 4.26 -17.03
CA PRO A 450 -14.90 3.18 -17.78
C PRO A 450 -14.47 3.57 -19.19
N ALA A 451 -15.20 4.48 -19.85
CA ALA A 451 -14.85 4.98 -21.18
C ALA A 451 -13.47 5.68 -21.23
N ALA A 452 -12.89 6.03 -20.07
CA ALA A 452 -11.52 6.52 -19.98
C ALA A 452 -10.46 5.42 -20.19
N GLY A 453 -10.86 4.13 -20.24
CA GLY A 453 -10.03 3.01 -20.63
C GLY A 453 -9.20 2.35 -19.52
N ARG A 454 -9.32 2.83 -18.28
CA ARG A 454 -8.57 2.29 -17.13
C ARG A 454 -9.49 1.72 -16.04
N VAL A 455 -10.64 2.34 -15.85
CA VAL A 455 -11.65 1.89 -14.90
C VAL A 455 -12.27 0.61 -15.42
N PRO A 456 -12.51 -0.43 -14.58
CA PRO A 456 -13.28 -1.61 -14.99
C PRO A 456 -14.65 -1.22 -15.55
N ASP A 457 -15.15 -1.96 -16.53
CA ASP A 457 -16.52 -1.76 -17.03
C ASP A 457 -17.57 -2.21 -16.02
N ILE A 458 -17.24 -3.25 -15.26
CA ILE A 458 -18.10 -3.86 -14.25
C ILE A 458 -17.23 -4.25 -13.06
N ILE A 459 -17.77 -4.05 -11.84
CA ILE A 459 -17.20 -4.60 -10.62
C ILE A 459 -18.27 -5.42 -9.91
N ILE A 460 -17.91 -6.65 -9.54
CA ILE A 460 -18.77 -7.56 -8.80
C ILE A 460 -18.27 -7.67 -7.37
N GLN A 461 -19.11 -7.32 -6.41
CA GLN A 461 -18.97 -7.77 -5.03
C GLN A 461 -19.75 -9.08 -4.90
N PRO A 462 -19.11 -10.22 -4.69
CA PRO A 462 -19.85 -11.46 -4.45
C PRO A 462 -20.39 -11.53 -3.03
N VAL A 463 -21.22 -12.54 -2.78
CA VAL A 463 -21.64 -12.91 -1.43
C VAL A 463 -20.40 -13.23 -0.59
N PRO A 464 -20.24 -12.66 0.62
CA PRO A 464 -19.04 -12.87 1.44
C PRO A 464 -18.71 -14.35 1.63
N GLY A 465 -17.44 -14.68 1.51
CA GLY A 465 -16.92 -16.04 1.51
C GLY A 465 -16.81 -16.67 0.11
N THR A 466 -17.12 -15.93 -0.96
CA THR A 466 -16.92 -16.39 -2.32
C THR A 466 -15.56 -15.95 -2.83
N ILE A 467 -14.76 -16.90 -3.37
CA ILE A 467 -13.48 -16.64 -4.03
C ILE A 467 -13.53 -17.22 -5.45
N TYR A 468 -13.30 -16.39 -6.45
CA TYR A 468 -13.25 -16.79 -7.86
C TYR A 468 -11.91 -17.44 -8.20
N SER A 469 -11.66 -18.61 -7.63
CA SER A 469 -10.42 -19.37 -7.81
C SER A 469 -10.69 -20.87 -7.81
N THR A 470 -9.85 -21.63 -8.51
CA THR A 470 -9.82 -23.10 -8.48
C THR A 470 -8.74 -23.67 -7.58
N SER A 471 -8.02 -22.83 -6.84
CA SER A 471 -6.91 -23.24 -5.99
C SER A 471 -7.31 -24.31 -4.97
N ALA A 472 -6.51 -25.37 -4.88
CA ALA A 472 -6.69 -26.43 -3.87
C ALA A 472 -6.27 -25.99 -2.44
N ARG A 473 -5.63 -24.84 -2.27
CA ARG A 473 -4.95 -24.44 -1.04
C ARG A 473 -5.44 -23.12 -0.45
N LYS A 474 -6.09 -22.25 -1.23
CA LYS A 474 -6.55 -20.94 -0.78
C LYS A 474 -7.73 -21.07 0.20
N LEU A 475 -7.71 -20.35 1.29
CA LEU A 475 -8.74 -20.31 2.33
C LEU A 475 -9.40 -18.94 2.43
N SER A 476 -8.71 -17.90 2.04
CA SER A 476 -9.16 -16.52 1.99
C SER A 476 -8.44 -15.77 0.86
N GLU A 477 -9.02 -14.68 0.44
CA GLU A 477 -8.44 -13.70 -0.48
C GLU A 477 -8.80 -12.28 -0.05
N HIS A 478 -8.28 -11.30 -0.77
CA HIS A 478 -8.58 -9.88 -0.55
C HIS A 478 -9.10 -9.24 -1.85
N GLY A 479 -9.52 -8.00 -1.76
CA GLY A 479 -10.05 -7.22 -2.87
C GLY A 479 -11.52 -6.87 -2.70
N GLY A 480 -12.23 -7.64 -1.88
CA GLY A 480 -13.64 -7.47 -1.61
C GLY A 480 -13.99 -6.21 -0.83
N PHE A 481 -15.31 -6.01 -0.63
CA PHE A 481 -15.88 -4.85 0.06
C PHE A 481 -16.62 -5.25 1.33
N ALA A 482 -16.57 -6.53 1.69
CA ALA A 482 -17.15 -7.04 2.92
C ALA A 482 -16.41 -6.49 4.15
N ASP A 483 -16.99 -6.64 5.32
CA ASP A 483 -16.37 -6.19 6.57
C ASP A 483 -15.05 -6.92 6.83
N ASP A 484 -15.00 -8.22 6.51
CA ASP A 484 -13.78 -9.03 6.60
C ASP A 484 -12.64 -8.46 5.74
N ASP A 485 -12.95 -7.84 4.58
CA ASP A 485 -11.96 -7.24 3.70
C ASP A 485 -11.54 -5.85 4.15
N THR A 486 -12.48 -5.09 4.70
CA THR A 486 -12.31 -3.65 4.84
C THR A 486 -12.06 -3.19 6.27
N ASN A 487 -12.51 -3.90 7.31
CA ASN A 487 -12.30 -3.51 8.70
C ASN A 487 -10.91 -3.95 9.21
N THR A 488 -9.93 -3.10 8.96
CA THR A 488 -8.52 -3.35 9.25
C THR A 488 -8.08 -2.74 10.58
N LEU A 489 -6.99 -3.28 11.16
CA LEU A 489 -6.42 -2.65 12.34
C LEU A 489 -5.89 -1.25 12.02
N LEU A 490 -6.04 -0.32 12.96
CA LEU A 490 -5.35 0.97 12.94
C LEU A 490 -5.08 1.46 14.37
N VAL A 491 -3.80 1.58 14.71
CA VAL A 491 -3.33 2.10 15.99
C VAL A 491 -2.23 3.12 15.76
N LEU A 492 -2.36 4.30 16.37
CA LEU A 492 -1.33 5.33 16.39
C LEU A 492 -0.83 5.50 17.82
N SER A 493 0.48 5.38 18.04
CA SER A 493 1.07 5.33 19.36
C SER A 493 2.28 6.26 19.50
N ASN A 494 2.35 6.91 20.63
CA ASN A 494 3.51 7.66 21.10
C ASN A 494 3.44 7.71 22.63
N PRO A 495 4.55 7.68 23.41
CA PRO A 495 4.50 7.73 24.88
C PRO A 495 3.74 8.92 25.49
N HIS A 496 3.60 10.01 24.76
CA HIS A 496 2.85 11.19 25.18
C HIS A 496 1.35 11.14 24.91
N LEU A 497 0.89 10.13 24.16
CA LEU A 497 -0.54 9.94 23.88
C LEU A 497 -1.23 9.21 25.05
N ALA A 498 -2.37 9.72 25.46
CA ALA A 498 -3.27 8.98 26.34
C ALA A 498 -3.99 7.88 25.58
N LYS A 499 -4.31 6.78 26.27
CA LYS A 499 -5.15 5.72 25.69
C LYS A 499 -6.50 6.30 25.26
N LYS A 500 -6.83 6.12 23.99
CA LYS A 500 -8.16 6.42 23.43
C LYS A 500 -8.61 5.26 22.55
N VAL A 501 -9.91 4.99 22.53
CA VAL A 501 -10.57 4.09 21.57
C VAL A 501 -11.59 4.93 20.84
N ILE A 502 -11.54 4.92 19.51
CA ILE A 502 -12.42 5.70 18.65
C ILE A 502 -13.24 4.74 17.80
N ASP A 503 -14.54 4.74 18.05
CA ASP A 503 -15.53 3.90 17.36
C ASP A 503 -16.15 4.61 16.14
N THR A 504 -15.89 5.91 15.98
CA THR A 504 -16.34 6.61 14.77
C THR A 504 -15.59 6.07 13.55
N PRO A 505 -16.32 5.71 12.46
CA PRO A 505 -15.68 5.22 11.25
C PRO A 505 -14.62 6.19 10.71
N VAL A 506 -13.46 5.64 10.38
CA VAL A 506 -12.36 6.33 9.70
C VAL A 506 -11.92 5.52 8.49
N THR A 507 -11.11 6.13 7.63
CA THR A 507 -10.53 5.43 6.47
C THR A 507 -9.01 5.49 6.50
N ASN A 508 -8.37 4.51 5.90
CA ASN A 508 -6.92 4.45 5.75
C ASN A 508 -6.35 5.67 5.01
N MET A 509 -7.16 6.33 4.16
CA MET A 509 -6.78 7.57 3.49
C MET A 509 -6.42 8.70 4.47
N GLN A 510 -7.04 8.71 5.67
CA GLN A 510 -6.80 9.74 6.68
C GLN A 510 -5.40 9.65 7.32
N VAL A 511 -4.67 8.55 7.09
CA VAL A 511 -3.30 8.36 7.58
C VAL A 511 -2.34 9.34 6.91
N ALA A 512 -2.44 9.54 5.59
CA ALA A 512 -1.55 10.44 4.85
C ALA A 512 -1.57 11.89 5.37
N PRO A 513 -2.73 12.58 5.44
CA PRO A 513 -2.78 13.93 5.99
C PRO A 513 -2.37 13.99 7.47
N THR A 514 -2.61 12.92 8.23
CA THR A 514 -2.18 12.83 9.64
C THR A 514 -0.67 12.78 9.76
N ILE A 515 0.02 12.01 8.91
CA ILE A 515 1.49 11.94 8.86
C ILE A 515 2.07 13.32 8.54
N LEU A 516 1.58 14.00 7.50
CA LEU A 516 2.09 15.32 7.15
C LEU A 516 1.88 16.34 8.29
N LYS A 517 0.69 16.35 8.89
CA LYS A 517 0.41 17.24 10.04
C LYS A 517 1.35 16.94 11.22
N THR A 518 1.61 15.67 11.51
CA THR A 518 2.54 15.22 12.56
C THR A 518 3.96 15.73 12.33
N LEU A 519 4.41 15.76 11.08
CA LEU A 519 5.73 16.28 10.70
C LEU A 519 5.75 17.81 10.50
N GLY A 520 4.68 18.52 10.82
CA GLY A 520 4.58 19.97 10.66
C GLY A 520 4.45 20.45 9.22
N LEU A 521 4.05 19.54 8.30
CA LEU A 521 3.84 19.82 6.89
C LEU A 521 2.35 20.04 6.60
N ASP A 522 2.05 20.84 5.58
CA ASP A 522 0.66 21.09 5.16
C ASP A 522 0.07 19.87 4.43
N PRO A 523 -0.98 19.22 4.97
CA PRO A 523 -1.64 18.10 4.31
C PRO A 523 -2.20 18.44 2.92
N ARG A 524 -2.53 19.71 2.65
CA ARG A 524 -3.03 20.17 1.35
C ARG A 524 -1.97 20.13 0.24
N LYS A 525 -0.72 19.82 0.54
CA LYS A 525 0.29 19.51 -0.48
C LYS A 525 -0.01 18.20 -1.21
N LEU A 526 -0.84 17.33 -0.64
CA LEU A 526 -1.31 16.12 -1.32
C LEU A 526 -2.48 16.46 -2.27
N VAL A 527 -2.29 16.15 -3.54
CA VAL A 527 -3.30 16.37 -4.59
C VAL A 527 -4.60 15.64 -4.28
N ALA A 528 -4.51 14.40 -3.79
CA ALA A 528 -5.68 13.61 -3.45
C ALA A 528 -6.44 14.19 -2.25
N VAL A 529 -5.74 14.65 -1.22
CA VAL A 529 -6.35 15.33 -0.06
C VAL A 529 -7.11 16.58 -0.48
N GLN A 530 -6.56 17.37 -1.43
CA GLN A 530 -7.28 18.54 -1.95
C GLN A 530 -8.54 18.16 -2.71
N ARG A 531 -8.50 17.08 -3.51
CA ARG A 531 -9.61 16.65 -4.36
C ARG A 531 -10.74 16.00 -3.60
N GLU A 532 -10.39 15.13 -2.63
CA GLU A 532 -11.36 14.33 -1.90
C GLU A 532 -11.74 14.94 -0.54
N GLY A 533 -11.04 15.99 -0.10
CA GLY A 533 -11.29 16.63 1.18
C GLY A 533 -10.93 15.76 2.39
N THR A 534 -9.98 14.82 2.21
CA THR A 534 -9.59 13.86 3.25
C THR A 534 -9.08 14.57 4.49
N GLN A 535 -9.71 14.32 5.63
CA GLN A 535 -9.37 14.93 6.91
C GLN A 535 -8.29 14.12 7.64
N VAL A 536 -7.61 14.75 8.59
CA VAL A 536 -6.74 14.03 9.54
C VAL A 536 -7.56 13.07 10.42
N LEU A 537 -6.92 12.05 10.96
CA LEU A 537 -7.55 11.13 11.91
C LEU A 537 -8.02 11.89 13.16
N PRO A 538 -9.24 11.64 13.66
CA PRO A 538 -9.74 12.30 14.86
C PRO A 538 -9.02 11.79 16.13
N GLY A 539 -9.08 12.58 17.20
CA GLY A 539 -8.62 12.18 18.54
C GLY A 539 -7.12 12.19 18.78
N LEU A 540 -6.31 12.54 17.78
CA LEU A 540 -4.90 12.82 17.95
C LEU A 540 -4.72 14.27 18.38
N GLU A 541 -4.49 14.48 19.66
CA GLU A 541 -4.04 15.77 20.17
C GLU A 541 -2.52 15.88 19.96
N ILE A 542 -2.14 16.11 18.71
CA ILE A 542 -0.77 16.50 18.37
C ILE A 542 -0.65 17.95 18.81
N ARG A 543 -0.11 18.19 20.02
CA ARG A 543 0.10 19.53 20.55
C ARG A 543 1.02 20.30 19.60
N GLY A 544 0.47 21.32 18.92
CA GLY A 544 1.28 22.17 18.06
C GLY A 544 0.62 22.66 16.77
N GLY A 545 -0.61 23.13 16.86
CA GLY A 545 -1.21 24.03 15.87
C GLY A 545 -2.07 24.99 16.66
N ASP A 546 -1.78 26.28 16.58
CA ASP A 546 -2.67 27.32 17.06
C ASP A 546 -4.01 27.17 16.31
N ASP A 547 -4.96 26.43 16.88
CA ASP A 547 -6.37 26.68 16.65
C ASP A 547 -6.65 28.01 17.35
N ASP A 548 -6.41 29.10 16.63
CA ASP A 548 -6.91 30.42 16.99
C ASP A 548 -8.45 30.31 16.94
N PRO A 549 -9.16 30.35 18.06
CA PRO A 549 -10.60 30.44 18.03
C PRO A 549 -10.91 31.80 17.43
N ALA A 550 -11.38 31.82 16.19
CA ALA A 550 -11.88 33.01 15.51
C ALA A 550 -12.74 33.81 16.50
N GLY A 551 -12.27 35.01 16.76
CA GLY A 551 -12.82 35.94 17.75
C GLY A 551 -14.34 36.06 17.63
N GLY A 552 -15.02 35.72 18.71
CA GLY A 552 -16.32 36.24 19.01
C GLY A 552 -16.14 37.71 19.37
N SER A 553 -16.48 38.59 18.45
CA SER A 553 -16.76 40.00 18.77
C SER A 553 -18.23 40.13 19.14
N GLU A 554 -18.45 40.81 20.23
CA GLU A 554 -19.70 41.31 20.79
C GLU A 554 -20.70 41.83 19.74
#